data_6e13734f4dfc1a5db4a146d067758607
#
_entry.id   6e13734f4dfc1a5db4a146d067758607
#
_cell.length_a   1.000
_cell.length_b   1.000
_cell.length_c   1.000
_cell.angle_alpha   90.00
_cell.angle_beta   90.00
_cell.angle_gamma   90.00
#
_symmetry.space_group_name_H-M   'P 1'
#
loop_
_entity.id
_entity.type
_entity.pdbx_description
1 polymer ?
#
loop_
_entity_poly.entity_id
_entity_poly.type
_entity_poly.pdbx_seq_one_letter_code
_entity_poly.pdbx_strand_id
1 'polypeptide(L)'
;MLSDYLYKTEEYRGYTINIYYDTYPQSPREWDNLGTIYSNSRSYDPDKHSIDEILNDERTGLSDEFKKNYIWLKIRGYEHSGLTISCEGGYPYNDPWDSGLFGIIAVSKTDAIKEYGKKICTKKVREKALNCLRGEVKDLDMYYTGDVYGFQLEDPDGDVVDSCWGYFGSDYVKEVIEEAKSIADNLIAKAEKLHEERIAKVKANILILVGNTFVDGNDTYRVVTTPLFGMPMIEMATTNKGRVREDFYKEINLAALPEYVLENMVKVIG
;
A
#
# COMPACT_ATOMS: atom_id res chain seq x y z
N MET A 1 13.11 10.91 -10.43
CA MET A 1 12.57 9.57 -10.77
C MET A 1 12.10 8.91 -9.47
N LEU A 2 11.17 7.94 -9.49
CA LEU A 2 10.73 7.23 -8.26
C LEU A 2 11.90 6.58 -7.50
N SER A 3 12.95 6.14 -8.21
CA SER A 3 14.17 5.58 -7.61
C SER A 3 14.84 6.47 -6.57
N ASP A 4 14.66 7.78 -6.65
CA ASP A 4 15.30 8.74 -5.73
C ASP A 4 14.60 8.77 -4.35
N TYR A 5 13.42 8.16 -4.25
CA TYR A 5 12.60 8.08 -3.04
C TYR A 5 12.45 6.67 -2.50
N LEU A 6 13.24 5.72 -3.02
CA LEU A 6 13.24 4.34 -2.55
C LEU A 6 13.73 4.26 -1.11
N TYR A 7 12.88 3.74 -0.22
CA TYR A 7 13.19 3.52 1.19
C TYR A 7 13.74 2.11 1.43
N LYS A 8 13.11 1.08 0.84
CA LYS A 8 13.49 -0.32 1.03
C LYS A 8 12.99 -1.20 -0.12
N THR A 9 13.74 -2.25 -0.44
CA THR A 9 13.32 -3.32 -1.35
C THR A 9 13.34 -4.65 -0.61
N GLU A 10 12.36 -5.53 -0.90
CA GLU A 10 12.29 -6.90 -0.37
C GLU A 10 11.85 -7.85 -1.47
N GLU A 11 12.56 -8.98 -1.63
CA GLU A 11 12.22 -10.05 -2.57
C GLU A 11 11.31 -11.06 -1.89
N TYR A 12 10.23 -11.47 -2.57
CA TYR A 12 9.28 -12.44 -2.05
C TYR A 12 8.70 -13.33 -3.15
N ARG A 13 9.07 -14.63 -3.17
CA ARG A 13 8.54 -15.65 -4.10
C ARG A 13 8.62 -15.25 -5.59
N GLY A 14 9.71 -14.55 -5.97
CA GLY A 14 9.93 -14.06 -7.32
C GLY A 14 9.33 -12.66 -7.59
N TYR A 15 8.55 -12.11 -6.68
CA TYR A 15 8.07 -10.73 -6.72
C TYR A 15 9.04 -9.79 -6.01
N THR A 16 9.09 -8.54 -6.46
CA THR A 16 9.87 -7.47 -5.82
C THR A 16 8.93 -6.47 -5.16
N ILE A 17 9.10 -6.25 -3.86
CA ILE A 17 8.34 -5.27 -3.07
C ILE A 17 9.23 -4.06 -2.86
N ASN A 18 8.90 -2.94 -3.51
CA ASN A 18 9.60 -1.67 -3.37
C ASN A 18 8.80 -0.72 -2.49
N ILE A 19 9.38 -0.29 -1.37
CA ILE A 19 8.81 0.72 -0.47
C ILE A 19 9.44 2.07 -0.81
N TYR A 20 8.61 3.08 -0.99
CA TYR A 20 9.03 4.44 -1.30
C TYR A 20 8.51 5.43 -0.26
N TYR A 21 9.20 6.56 -0.11
CA TYR A 21 8.60 7.75 0.50
C TYR A 21 7.49 8.27 -0.40
N ASP A 22 6.31 8.53 0.18
CA ASP A 22 5.22 9.19 -0.54
C ASP A 22 5.50 10.70 -0.61
N THR A 23 5.76 11.20 -1.80
CA THR A 23 6.13 12.62 -2.01
C THR A 23 4.92 13.55 -2.18
N TYR A 24 3.72 12.98 -2.33
CA TYR A 24 2.48 13.73 -2.52
C TYR A 24 1.33 13.13 -1.70
N PRO A 25 1.53 12.89 -0.40
CA PRO A 25 0.48 12.30 0.42
C PRO A 25 -0.70 13.25 0.58
N GLN A 26 -1.90 12.72 0.71
CA GLN A 26 -3.05 13.51 1.10
C GLN A 26 -2.86 14.04 2.52
N SER A 27 -3.21 15.32 2.74
CA SER A 27 -3.14 15.89 4.07
C SER A 27 -4.10 15.19 5.04
N PRO A 28 -3.66 14.75 6.22
CA PRO A 28 -4.54 14.16 7.22
C PRO A 28 -5.62 15.13 7.71
N ARG A 29 -5.47 16.44 7.47
CA ARG A 29 -6.51 17.43 7.80
C ARG A 29 -7.68 17.44 6.80
N GLU A 30 -7.57 16.73 5.70
CA GLU A 30 -8.66 16.49 4.76
C GLU A 30 -9.52 15.28 5.13
N TRP A 31 -9.14 14.53 6.18
CA TRP A 31 -9.90 13.38 6.68
C TRP A 31 -11.02 13.84 7.62
N ASP A 32 -11.82 12.87 8.10
CA ASP A 32 -12.86 13.10 9.12
C ASP A 32 -12.20 13.24 10.50
N ASN A 33 -11.80 14.46 10.85
CA ASN A 33 -11.09 14.77 12.08
C ASN A 33 -12.07 15.18 13.18
N LEU A 34 -11.80 14.76 14.42
CA LEU A 34 -12.56 15.15 15.60
C LEU A 34 -12.16 16.57 16.08
N GLY A 35 -10.87 16.90 16.01
CA GLY A 35 -10.30 18.13 16.50
C GLY A 35 -10.17 19.20 15.44
N THR A 36 -10.24 20.48 15.87
CA THR A 36 -9.87 21.66 15.07
C THR A 36 -8.55 22.21 15.60
N ILE A 37 -7.63 22.54 14.71
CA ILE A 37 -6.34 23.16 15.02
C ILE A 37 -6.44 24.68 14.86
N TYR A 38 -6.15 25.39 15.93
CA TYR A 38 -6.01 26.85 15.97
C TYR A 38 -4.52 27.20 15.92
N SER A 39 -4.04 27.62 14.77
CA SER A 39 -2.61 27.82 14.52
C SER A 39 -2.10 29.16 15.06
N ASN A 40 -0.88 29.14 15.61
CA ASN A 40 -0.08 30.32 15.93
C ASN A 40 1.03 30.59 14.90
N SER A 41 1.21 29.68 13.95
CA SER A 41 2.20 29.82 12.89
C SER A 41 1.68 30.75 11.78
N ARG A 42 2.60 31.49 11.16
CA ARG A 42 2.31 32.33 9.99
C ARG A 42 2.44 31.54 8.68
N SER A 43 3.19 30.47 8.70
CA SER A 43 3.53 29.66 7.52
C SER A 43 2.65 28.41 7.39
N TYR A 44 2.10 27.93 8.52
CA TYR A 44 1.35 26.67 8.58
C TYR A 44 0.00 26.91 9.26
N ASP A 45 -1.05 26.80 8.48
CA ASP A 45 -2.45 26.95 8.94
C ASP A 45 -3.30 25.79 8.41
N PRO A 46 -3.20 24.61 9.06
CA PRO A 46 -3.77 23.37 8.54
C PRO A 46 -5.30 23.39 8.45
N ASP A 47 -5.99 24.07 9.37
CA ASP A 47 -7.46 24.11 9.44
C ASP A 47 -8.04 25.50 9.13
N LYS A 48 -7.19 26.46 8.79
CA LYS A 48 -7.56 27.86 8.52
C LYS A 48 -8.22 28.57 9.70
N HIS A 49 -7.76 28.24 10.92
CA HIS A 49 -8.18 28.86 12.18
C HIS A 49 -7.00 29.45 12.93
N SER A 50 -7.08 30.71 13.26
CA SER A 50 -6.06 31.41 14.05
C SER A 50 -6.25 31.17 15.54
N ILE A 51 -5.12 31.02 16.27
CA ILE A 51 -5.14 30.96 17.74
C ILE A 51 -5.82 32.20 18.38
N ASP A 52 -5.81 33.34 17.71
CA ASP A 52 -6.46 34.57 18.17
C ASP A 52 -7.96 34.41 18.42
N GLU A 53 -8.62 33.51 17.71
CA GLU A 53 -10.06 33.20 17.85
C GLU A 53 -10.44 32.67 19.22
N ILE A 54 -9.46 32.09 19.94
CA ILE A 54 -9.69 31.37 21.21
C ILE A 54 -8.98 31.99 22.40
N LEU A 55 -8.23 33.10 22.18
CA LEU A 55 -7.59 33.84 23.26
C LEU A 55 -8.60 34.74 24.01
N ASN A 56 -8.22 35.11 25.23
CA ASN A 56 -8.92 36.18 25.96
C ASN A 56 -8.61 37.55 25.35
N ASP A 57 -9.39 38.59 25.73
CA ASP A 57 -9.25 39.95 25.19
C ASP A 57 -7.85 40.55 25.38
N GLU A 58 -7.16 40.17 26.46
CA GLU A 58 -5.79 40.60 26.77
C GLU A 58 -4.71 39.78 26.03
N ARG A 59 -5.10 38.73 25.30
CA ARG A 59 -4.20 37.77 24.61
C ARG A 59 -3.16 37.11 25.50
N THR A 60 -3.41 37.07 26.80
CA THR A 60 -2.52 36.48 27.81
C THR A 60 -2.74 34.96 28.00
N GLY A 61 -3.78 34.42 27.38
CA GLY A 61 -4.11 33.01 27.44
C GLY A 61 -5.45 32.67 26.81
N LEU A 62 -5.83 31.41 26.86
CA LEU A 62 -7.13 30.95 26.34
C LEU A 62 -8.28 31.62 27.12
N SER A 63 -9.36 31.98 26.45
CA SER A 63 -10.58 32.50 27.06
C SER A 63 -11.19 31.48 28.04
N ASP A 64 -11.88 31.99 29.06
CA ASP A 64 -12.50 31.09 30.07
C ASP A 64 -13.69 30.34 29.48
N GLU A 65 -14.37 30.91 28.50
CA GLU A 65 -15.41 30.24 27.74
C GLU A 65 -14.88 29.04 26.98
N PHE A 66 -13.76 29.23 26.28
CA PHE A 66 -13.11 28.15 25.54
C PHE A 66 -12.66 27.01 26.49
N LYS A 67 -11.94 27.31 27.56
CA LYS A 67 -11.50 26.33 28.57
C LYS A 67 -12.67 25.53 29.16
N LYS A 68 -13.79 26.19 29.39
CA LYS A 68 -15.00 25.56 29.94
C LYS A 68 -15.68 24.62 28.96
N ASN A 69 -15.73 24.97 27.67
CA ASN A 69 -16.56 24.27 26.67
C ASN A 69 -15.81 23.27 25.82
N TYR A 70 -14.47 23.32 25.77
CA TYR A 70 -13.65 22.46 24.92
C TYR A 70 -12.77 21.50 25.71
N ILE A 71 -12.38 20.42 25.03
CA ILE A 71 -11.30 19.51 25.39
C ILE A 71 -10.15 19.87 24.45
N TRP A 72 -8.98 20.17 24.95
CA TRP A 72 -7.90 20.71 24.13
C TRP A 72 -6.52 20.30 24.60
N LEU A 73 -5.54 20.37 23.69
CA LEU A 73 -4.12 20.13 23.88
C LEU A 73 -3.30 21.26 23.25
N LYS A 74 -2.17 21.59 23.85
CA LYS A 74 -1.17 22.46 23.22
C LYS A 74 -0.38 21.65 22.21
N ILE A 75 -0.16 22.23 21.04
CA ILE A 75 0.75 21.73 20.03
C ILE A 75 2.02 22.57 20.11
N ARG A 76 3.16 21.91 20.32
CA ARG A 76 4.47 22.51 20.24
C ARG A 76 5.09 22.23 18.91
N GLY A 77 5.86 23.17 18.37
CA GLY A 77 6.54 23.01 17.09
C GLY A 77 8.03 23.31 17.21
N TYR A 78 8.77 22.71 16.31
CA TYR A 78 10.15 23.02 16.00
C TYR A 78 10.26 23.23 14.51
N GLU A 79 10.72 24.44 14.11
CA GLU A 79 10.78 24.87 12.70
C GLU A 79 12.23 25.20 12.34
N HIS A 80 12.95 24.22 11.75
CA HIS A 80 14.30 24.39 11.25
C HIS A 80 14.45 23.57 9.95
N SER A 81 14.42 24.23 8.80
CA SER A 81 14.40 23.58 7.46
C SER A 81 13.20 22.67 7.18
N GLY A 82 12.24 22.61 8.09
CA GLY A 82 11.01 21.81 8.08
C GLY A 82 10.28 22.03 9.38
N LEU A 83 9.09 21.46 9.50
CA LEU A 83 8.26 21.56 10.70
C LEU A 83 8.07 20.20 11.35
N THR A 84 8.33 20.12 12.65
CA THR A 84 7.95 18.98 13.52
C THR A 84 7.03 19.49 14.62
N ILE A 85 5.96 18.77 14.90
CA ILE A 85 4.96 19.15 15.90
C ILE A 85 4.67 18.03 16.90
N SER A 86 4.29 18.38 18.13
CA SER A 86 3.93 17.38 19.15
C SER A 86 2.99 17.95 20.21
N CYS A 87 2.09 17.09 20.72
CA CYS A 87 1.29 17.35 21.93
C CYS A 87 1.94 16.83 23.21
N GLU A 88 3.03 16.05 23.11
CA GLU A 88 3.61 15.33 24.24
C GLU A 88 4.86 16.01 24.80
N GLY A 89 5.03 15.92 26.11
CA GLY A 89 6.25 16.25 26.82
C GLY A 89 6.71 17.69 26.76
N GLY A 90 7.83 17.93 26.17
CA GLY A 90 8.45 19.22 25.89
C GLY A 90 8.34 19.61 24.43
N TYR A 91 9.19 20.51 24.01
CA TYR A 91 9.39 20.76 22.58
C TYR A 91 10.04 19.50 21.96
N PRO A 92 9.82 19.22 20.67
CA PRO A 92 10.42 18.08 19.98
C PRO A 92 11.96 18.08 20.09
N TYR A 93 12.55 19.28 20.10
CA TYR A 93 13.95 19.51 20.34
C TYR A 93 14.16 20.59 21.40
N ASN A 94 15.24 20.47 22.18
CA ASN A 94 15.54 21.44 23.23
C ASN A 94 16.30 22.66 22.68
N ASP A 95 15.69 23.31 21.69
CA ASP A 95 16.21 24.52 21.03
C ASP A 95 15.30 25.73 21.36
N PRO A 96 15.81 26.76 22.05
CA PRO A 96 14.99 27.91 22.43
C PRO A 96 14.71 28.87 21.26
N TRP A 97 15.40 28.78 20.13
CA TRP A 97 15.25 29.68 19.00
C TRP A 97 14.23 29.18 18.00
N ASP A 98 14.27 27.88 17.68
CA ASP A 98 13.43 27.28 16.64
C ASP A 98 12.22 26.53 17.23
N SER A 99 12.13 26.45 18.58
CA SER A 99 11.00 25.81 19.26
C SER A 99 9.98 26.82 19.77
N GLY A 100 8.69 26.54 19.61
CA GLY A 100 7.63 27.44 20.04
C GLY A 100 6.25 26.78 20.16
N LEU A 101 5.27 27.59 20.54
CA LEU A 101 3.87 27.19 20.49
C LEU A 101 3.42 27.20 19.02
N PHE A 102 3.15 26.02 18.47
CA PHE A 102 2.58 25.90 17.13
C PHE A 102 1.09 26.27 17.13
N GLY A 103 0.33 25.81 18.13
CA GLY A 103 -1.09 26.08 18.22
C GLY A 103 -1.80 25.26 19.33
N ILE A 104 -3.09 25.17 19.17
CA ILE A 104 -3.99 24.39 20.03
C ILE A 104 -4.83 23.48 19.13
N ILE A 105 -4.94 22.19 19.48
CA ILE A 105 -5.97 21.31 18.90
C ILE A 105 -7.09 21.15 19.92
N ALA A 106 -8.34 21.26 19.48
CA ALA A 106 -9.47 21.23 20.38
C ALA A 106 -10.72 20.62 19.73
N VAL A 107 -11.56 20.01 20.57
CA VAL A 107 -12.91 19.55 20.21
C VAL A 107 -13.92 20.09 21.24
N SER A 108 -15.10 20.50 20.78
CA SER A 108 -16.15 20.90 21.73
C SER A 108 -16.60 19.71 22.57
N LYS A 109 -16.97 19.93 23.84
CA LYS A 109 -17.53 18.85 24.67
C LYS A 109 -18.79 18.24 24.06
N THR A 110 -19.56 19.05 23.31
CA THR A 110 -20.78 18.62 22.63
C THR A 110 -20.45 17.62 21.53
N ASP A 111 -19.47 17.92 20.68
CA ASP A 111 -19.07 17.05 19.59
C ASP A 111 -18.42 15.77 20.12
N ALA A 112 -17.58 15.85 21.15
CA ALA A 112 -17.01 14.68 21.81
C ALA A 112 -18.09 13.77 22.43
N ILE A 113 -19.15 14.34 23.01
CA ILE A 113 -20.30 13.58 23.52
C ILE A 113 -21.04 12.86 22.39
N LYS A 114 -21.26 13.56 21.29
CA LYS A 114 -21.94 13.03 20.08
C LYS A 114 -21.09 11.91 19.46
N GLU A 115 -19.81 12.13 19.24
CA GLU A 115 -18.87 11.17 18.65
C GLU A 115 -18.85 9.84 19.43
N TYR A 116 -18.77 9.89 20.75
CA TYR A 116 -18.72 8.69 21.57
C TYR A 116 -20.10 8.16 22.02
N GLY A 117 -21.21 8.68 21.48
CA GLY A 117 -22.56 8.21 21.76
C GLY A 117 -22.96 8.28 23.22
N LYS A 118 -22.57 9.39 23.94
CA LYS A 118 -22.84 9.58 25.36
C LYS A 118 -23.82 10.75 25.58
N LYS A 119 -24.33 10.88 26.80
CA LYS A 119 -25.23 11.97 27.18
C LYS A 119 -24.50 13.13 27.88
N ILE A 120 -23.33 12.84 28.46
CA ILE A 120 -22.50 13.81 29.21
C ILE A 120 -21.01 13.57 28.95
N CYS A 121 -20.20 14.60 29.09
CA CYS A 121 -18.75 14.54 28.97
C CYS A 121 -18.14 13.95 30.25
N THR A 122 -18.08 12.62 30.32
CA THR A 122 -17.45 11.89 31.42
C THR A 122 -15.92 11.96 31.31
N LYS A 123 -15.21 11.58 32.39
CA LYS A 123 -13.75 11.44 32.38
C LYS A 123 -13.29 10.53 31.24
N LYS A 124 -14.00 9.40 31.01
CA LYS A 124 -13.67 8.45 29.93
C LYS A 124 -13.88 9.05 28.52
N VAL A 125 -14.92 9.87 28.31
CA VAL A 125 -15.12 10.60 27.05
C VAL A 125 -13.98 11.57 26.82
N ARG A 126 -13.61 12.33 27.84
CA ARG A 126 -12.49 13.27 27.78
C ARG A 126 -11.17 12.59 27.44
N GLU A 127 -10.85 11.46 28.08
CA GLU A 127 -9.62 10.69 27.81
C GLU A 127 -9.59 10.17 26.36
N LYS A 128 -10.71 9.63 25.86
CA LYS A 128 -10.80 9.19 24.46
C LYS A 128 -10.60 10.34 23.49
N ALA A 129 -11.25 11.49 23.73
CA ALA A 129 -11.07 12.67 22.90
C ALA A 129 -9.61 13.15 22.90
N LEU A 130 -8.97 13.22 24.06
CA LEU A 130 -7.56 13.62 24.17
C LEU A 130 -6.62 12.65 23.41
N ASN A 131 -6.91 11.35 23.44
CA ASN A 131 -6.12 10.37 22.69
C ASN A 131 -6.33 10.52 21.17
N CYS A 132 -7.57 10.78 20.74
CA CYS A 132 -7.86 11.07 19.33
C CYS A 132 -7.10 12.32 18.87
N LEU A 133 -7.19 13.42 19.61
CA LEU A 133 -6.47 14.66 19.28
C LEU A 133 -4.95 14.47 19.19
N ARG A 134 -4.36 13.61 20.06
CA ARG A 134 -2.93 13.28 19.96
C ARG A 134 -2.61 12.49 18.69
N GLY A 135 -3.48 11.54 18.32
CA GLY A 135 -3.35 10.80 17.06
C GLY A 135 -3.35 11.72 15.85
N GLU A 136 -4.33 12.62 15.76
CA GLU A 136 -4.44 13.60 14.68
C GLU A 136 -3.20 14.49 14.56
N VAL A 137 -2.61 14.93 15.68
CA VAL A 137 -1.37 15.72 15.66
C VAL A 137 -0.17 14.85 15.26
N LYS A 138 -0.12 13.58 15.67
CA LYS A 138 0.93 12.65 15.26
C LYS A 138 0.87 12.41 13.74
N ASP A 139 -0.31 12.20 13.18
CA ASP A 139 -0.48 11.98 11.73
C ASP A 139 -0.07 13.24 10.94
N LEU A 140 -0.43 14.44 11.45
CA LEU A 140 -0.02 15.70 10.86
C LEU A 140 1.51 15.93 10.96
N ASP A 141 2.15 15.50 12.03
CA ASP A 141 3.61 15.54 12.18
C ASP A 141 4.30 14.67 11.13
N MET A 142 3.82 13.44 10.93
CA MET A 142 4.34 12.54 9.89
C MET A 142 4.17 13.13 8.49
N TYR A 143 3.04 13.82 8.24
CA TYR A 143 2.83 14.56 6.98
C TYR A 143 3.87 15.66 6.77
N TYR A 144 4.13 16.49 7.81
CA TYR A 144 5.09 17.59 7.70
C TYR A 144 6.55 17.12 7.63
N THR A 145 6.88 16.01 8.27
CA THR A 145 8.22 15.43 8.27
C THR A 145 8.49 14.53 7.07
N GLY A 146 7.45 14.21 6.26
CA GLY A 146 7.57 13.28 5.14
C GLY A 146 7.72 11.82 5.56
N ASP A 147 7.33 11.47 6.80
CA ASP A 147 7.31 10.08 7.29
C ASP A 147 6.04 9.36 6.79
N VAL A 148 5.86 9.35 5.46
CA VAL A 148 4.74 8.72 4.76
C VAL A 148 5.28 7.84 3.64
N TYR A 149 4.70 6.66 3.49
CA TYR A 149 5.21 5.61 2.61
C TYR A 149 4.14 5.08 1.66
N GLY A 150 4.62 4.41 0.62
CA GLY A 150 3.82 3.58 -0.25
C GLY A 150 4.62 2.39 -0.74
N PHE A 151 3.97 1.43 -1.37
CA PHE A 151 4.65 0.32 -2.01
C PHE A 151 4.28 0.17 -3.48
N GLN A 152 5.18 -0.43 -4.23
CA GLN A 152 4.93 -1.04 -5.54
C GLN A 152 5.34 -2.51 -5.47
N LEU A 153 4.47 -3.37 -5.98
CA LEU A 153 4.70 -4.79 -6.15
C LEU A 153 4.98 -5.07 -7.61
N GLU A 154 6.18 -5.53 -7.92
CA GLU A 154 6.60 -5.92 -9.26
C GLU A 154 6.58 -7.45 -9.38
N ASP A 155 6.14 -7.94 -10.53
CA ASP A 155 6.15 -9.36 -10.86
C ASP A 155 7.56 -9.83 -11.30
N PRO A 156 7.76 -11.15 -11.58
CA PRO A 156 9.04 -11.67 -12.05
C PRO A 156 9.55 -11.08 -13.37
N ASP A 157 8.68 -10.48 -14.16
CA ASP A 157 9.01 -9.83 -15.44
C ASP A 157 9.41 -8.35 -15.24
N GLY A 158 9.22 -7.82 -14.01
CA GLY A 158 9.53 -6.43 -13.62
C GLY A 158 8.38 -5.46 -13.88
N ASP A 159 7.19 -5.97 -14.17
CA ASP A 159 6.00 -5.15 -14.34
C ASP A 159 5.32 -4.86 -12.99
N VAL A 160 4.91 -3.61 -12.76
CA VAL A 160 4.16 -3.24 -11.55
C VAL A 160 2.75 -3.81 -11.63
N VAL A 161 2.43 -4.74 -10.75
CA VAL A 161 1.13 -5.44 -10.70
C VAL A 161 0.19 -4.91 -9.63
N ASP A 162 0.73 -4.23 -8.60
CA ASP A 162 -0.06 -3.54 -7.58
C ASP A 162 0.73 -2.42 -6.91
N SER A 163 0.03 -1.44 -6.32
CA SER A 163 0.65 -0.38 -5.54
C SER A 163 -0.36 0.25 -4.57
N CYS A 164 0.10 0.69 -3.41
CA CYS A 164 -0.69 1.44 -2.46
C CYS A 164 0.17 2.50 -1.77
N TRP A 165 -0.44 3.66 -1.45
CA TRP A 165 0.24 4.84 -0.94
C TRP A 165 -0.48 5.39 0.29
N GLY A 166 0.17 6.30 1.03
CA GLY A 166 -0.44 6.98 2.15
C GLY A 166 -0.37 6.21 3.48
N TYR A 167 0.69 5.44 3.70
CA TYR A 167 0.96 4.80 5.00
C TYR A 167 1.77 5.74 5.88
N PHE A 168 1.17 6.22 6.95
CA PHE A 168 1.77 7.18 7.87
C PHE A 168 2.60 6.48 8.96
N GLY A 169 3.90 6.80 9.00
CA GLY A 169 4.85 6.35 10.01
C GLY A 169 5.68 5.12 9.60
N SER A 170 6.97 5.21 9.83
CA SER A 170 7.93 4.12 9.57
C SER A 170 7.68 2.85 10.39
N ASP A 171 6.95 2.96 11.50
CA ASP A 171 6.54 1.81 12.32
C ASP A 171 5.64 0.84 11.55
N TYR A 172 4.86 1.33 10.58
CA TYR A 172 3.94 0.54 9.77
C TYR A 172 4.57 -0.11 8.53
N VAL A 173 5.84 0.19 8.21
CA VAL A 173 6.50 -0.38 7.02
C VAL A 173 6.52 -1.91 7.02
N LYS A 174 6.58 -2.55 8.19
CA LYS A 174 6.51 -4.02 8.29
C LYS A 174 5.15 -4.55 7.89
N GLU A 175 4.08 -3.92 8.35
CA GLU A 175 2.70 -4.27 8.00
C GLU A 175 2.44 -4.05 6.52
N VAL A 176 2.97 -2.98 5.94
CA VAL A 176 2.89 -2.69 4.50
C VAL A 176 3.56 -3.79 3.67
N ILE A 177 4.73 -4.28 4.11
CA ILE A 177 5.42 -5.40 3.46
C ILE A 177 4.59 -6.69 3.56
N GLU A 178 4.00 -6.99 4.72
CA GLU A 178 3.17 -8.18 4.89
C GLU A 178 1.87 -8.08 4.06
N GLU A 179 1.30 -6.90 3.89
CA GLU A 179 0.19 -6.66 2.98
C GLU A 179 0.59 -6.96 1.52
N ALA A 180 1.71 -6.41 1.07
CA ALA A 180 2.24 -6.67 -0.28
C ALA A 180 2.53 -8.16 -0.51
N LYS A 181 3.08 -8.89 0.47
CA LYS A 181 3.25 -10.35 0.43
C LYS A 181 1.93 -11.10 0.29
N SER A 182 0.91 -10.68 1.03
CA SER A 182 -0.43 -11.28 0.92
C SER A 182 -1.03 -11.08 -0.47
N ILE A 183 -0.80 -9.93 -1.09
CA ILE A 183 -1.23 -9.67 -2.48
C ILE A 183 -0.47 -10.60 -3.44
N ALA A 184 0.87 -10.72 -3.31
CA ALA A 184 1.68 -11.62 -4.12
C ALA A 184 1.20 -13.08 -3.99
N ASP A 185 0.93 -13.56 -2.77
CA ASP A 185 0.41 -14.92 -2.54
C ASP A 185 -0.95 -15.15 -3.22
N ASN A 186 -1.84 -14.15 -3.20
CA ASN A 186 -3.12 -14.23 -3.89
C ASN A 186 -2.95 -14.29 -5.42
N LEU A 187 -2.02 -13.50 -5.96
CA LEU A 187 -1.70 -13.52 -7.41
C LEU A 187 -1.13 -14.86 -7.83
N ILE A 188 -0.19 -15.41 -7.05
CA ILE A 188 0.40 -16.75 -7.27
C ILE A 188 -0.69 -17.83 -7.25
N ALA A 189 -1.50 -17.87 -6.20
CA ALA A 189 -2.57 -18.86 -6.07
C ALA A 189 -3.59 -18.78 -7.23
N LYS A 190 -3.90 -17.57 -7.70
CA LYS A 190 -4.77 -17.36 -8.85
C LYS A 190 -4.13 -17.88 -10.15
N ALA A 191 -2.84 -17.63 -10.34
CA ALA A 191 -2.09 -18.12 -11.51
C ALA A 191 -1.99 -19.65 -11.49
N GLU A 192 -1.65 -20.26 -10.36
CA GLU A 192 -1.59 -21.71 -10.18
C GLU A 192 -2.94 -22.37 -10.49
N LYS A 193 -4.03 -21.84 -9.96
CA LYS A 193 -5.38 -22.34 -10.23
C LYS A 193 -5.74 -22.27 -11.73
N LEU A 194 -5.44 -21.14 -12.37
CA LEU A 194 -5.70 -20.97 -13.81
C LEU A 194 -4.88 -21.98 -14.64
N HIS A 195 -3.62 -22.20 -14.26
CA HIS A 195 -2.76 -23.18 -14.90
C HIS A 195 -3.33 -24.60 -14.78
N GLU A 196 -3.78 -25.01 -13.58
CA GLU A 196 -4.44 -26.29 -13.37
C GLU A 196 -5.71 -26.46 -14.20
N GLU A 197 -6.57 -25.42 -14.28
CA GLU A 197 -7.78 -25.41 -15.09
C GLU A 197 -7.46 -25.58 -16.58
N ARG A 198 -6.40 -24.93 -17.09
CA ARG A 198 -5.92 -25.07 -18.46
C ARG A 198 -5.41 -26.48 -18.73
N ILE A 199 -4.60 -27.04 -17.87
CA ILE A 199 -4.14 -28.44 -17.95
C ILE A 199 -5.33 -29.38 -18.01
N ALA A 200 -6.30 -29.22 -17.11
CA ALA A 200 -7.50 -30.08 -17.09
C ALA A 200 -8.31 -29.99 -18.38
N LYS A 201 -8.47 -28.78 -18.93
CA LYS A 201 -9.18 -28.55 -20.21
C LYS A 201 -8.44 -29.21 -21.37
N VAL A 202 -7.12 -29.05 -21.47
CA VAL A 202 -6.29 -29.68 -22.51
C VAL A 202 -6.36 -31.20 -22.39
N LYS A 203 -6.20 -31.76 -21.18
CA LYS A 203 -6.25 -33.21 -20.93
C LYS A 203 -7.59 -33.82 -21.36
N ALA A 204 -8.70 -33.17 -21.04
CA ALA A 204 -10.05 -33.65 -21.41
C ALA A 204 -10.30 -33.65 -22.92
N ASN A 205 -9.61 -32.79 -23.67
CA ASN A 205 -9.87 -32.55 -25.10
C ASN A 205 -8.63 -32.81 -25.99
N ILE A 206 -7.62 -33.54 -25.48
CA ILE A 206 -6.34 -33.69 -26.15
C ILE A 206 -6.44 -34.35 -27.53
N LEU A 207 -7.46 -35.17 -27.77
CA LEU A 207 -7.72 -35.80 -29.09
C LEU A 207 -8.04 -34.75 -30.17
N ILE A 208 -8.64 -33.63 -29.83
CA ILE A 208 -8.94 -32.51 -30.76
C ILE A 208 -7.63 -31.86 -31.24
N LEU A 209 -6.59 -31.91 -30.40
CA LEU A 209 -5.29 -31.30 -30.67
C LEU A 209 -4.35 -32.17 -31.50
N VAL A 210 -4.66 -33.44 -31.75
CA VAL A 210 -3.82 -34.35 -32.54
C VAL A 210 -3.58 -33.74 -33.93
N GLY A 211 -2.31 -33.69 -34.32
CA GLY A 211 -1.86 -33.09 -35.57
C GLY A 211 -1.54 -31.59 -35.49
N ASN A 212 -1.86 -30.93 -34.38
CA ASN A 212 -1.49 -29.53 -34.19
C ASN A 212 -0.05 -29.39 -33.64
N THR A 213 0.56 -28.26 -34.00
CA THR A 213 1.90 -27.87 -33.56
C THR A 213 1.86 -26.47 -32.98
N PHE A 214 2.53 -26.27 -31.85
CA PHE A 214 2.63 -25.01 -31.12
C PHE A 214 4.10 -24.64 -30.98
N VAL A 215 4.42 -23.34 -31.04
CA VAL A 215 5.80 -22.85 -30.96
C VAL A 215 5.90 -21.82 -29.85
N ASP A 216 6.93 -21.95 -29.02
CA ASP A 216 7.29 -20.99 -28.00
C ASP A 216 8.81 -20.73 -28.05
N GLY A 217 9.19 -19.54 -28.52
CA GLY A 217 10.58 -19.22 -28.77
C GLY A 217 11.24 -20.20 -29.75
N ASN A 218 12.25 -20.93 -29.26
CA ASN A 218 12.96 -21.96 -30.01
C ASN A 218 12.37 -23.38 -29.85
N ASP A 219 11.35 -23.53 -29.02
CA ASP A 219 10.76 -24.83 -28.74
C ASP A 219 9.50 -25.07 -29.57
N THR A 220 9.36 -26.29 -30.05
CA THR A 220 8.21 -26.73 -30.83
C THR A 220 7.52 -27.88 -30.13
N TYR A 221 6.25 -27.76 -29.90
CA TYR A 221 5.38 -28.75 -29.24
C TYR A 221 4.39 -29.29 -30.26
N ARG A 222 4.28 -30.60 -30.37
CA ARG A 222 3.31 -31.25 -31.26
C ARG A 222 2.48 -32.27 -30.51
N VAL A 223 1.21 -32.41 -30.90
CA VAL A 223 0.31 -33.41 -30.35
C VAL A 223 0.20 -34.53 -31.38
N VAL A 224 0.64 -35.71 -31.00
CA VAL A 224 0.67 -36.90 -31.87
C VAL A 224 -0.03 -38.09 -31.20
N THR A 225 -0.25 -39.17 -31.91
CA THR A 225 -0.72 -40.42 -31.34
C THR A 225 0.44 -41.42 -31.24
N THR A 226 0.48 -42.19 -30.14
CA THR A 226 1.49 -43.24 -29.98
C THR A 226 1.32 -44.31 -31.05
N PRO A 227 2.40 -44.81 -31.65
CA PRO A 227 2.32 -45.83 -32.74
C PRO A 227 1.67 -47.15 -32.34
N LEU A 228 1.79 -47.58 -31.08
CA LEU A 228 1.33 -48.89 -30.60
C LEU A 228 -0.13 -48.87 -30.10
N PHE A 229 -0.58 -47.76 -29.50
CA PHE A 229 -1.88 -47.71 -28.81
C PHE A 229 -2.81 -46.63 -29.32
N GLY A 230 -2.35 -45.77 -30.24
CA GLY A 230 -3.14 -44.65 -30.74
C GLY A 230 -3.50 -43.57 -29.69
N MET A 231 -2.82 -43.64 -28.53
CA MET A 231 -3.07 -42.68 -27.44
C MET A 231 -2.42 -41.32 -27.77
N PRO A 232 -3.10 -40.19 -27.46
CA PRO A 232 -2.53 -38.87 -27.68
C PRO A 232 -1.38 -38.61 -26.71
N MET A 233 -0.29 -38.04 -27.23
CA MET A 233 0.89 -37.64 -26.47
C MET A 233 1.40 -36.28 -27.00
N ILE A 234 2.13 -35.57 -26.16
CA ILE A 234 2.77 -34.32 -26.55
C ILE A 234 4.26 -34.55 -26.63
N GLU A 235 4.87 -34.10 -27.68
CA GLU A 235 6.31 -34.18 -27.91
C GLU A 235 6.85 -32.75 -28.06
N MET A 236 8.05 -32.54 -27.53
CA MET A 236 8.77 -31.26 -27.63
C MET A 236 10.12 -31.46 -28.30
N ALA A 237 10.51 -30.53 -29.12
CA ALA A 237 11.85 -30.39 -29.64
C ALA A 237 12.31 -28.95 -29.65
N THR A 238 13.56 -28.69 -29.26
CA THR A 238 14.18 -27.37 -29.34
C THR A 238 14.78 -27.18 -30.72
N THR A 239 14.41 -26.07 -31.40
CA THR A 239 14.94 -25.75 -32.71
C THR A 239 16.29 -25.04 -32.61
N ASN A 240 17.28 -25.52 -33.36
CA ASN A 240 18.49 -24.78 -33.58
C ASN A 240 18.45 -24.18 -34.99
N LYS A 241 18.41 -22.85 -35.10
CA LYS A 241 18.32 -22.10 -36.36
C LYS A 241 17.08 -22.43 -37.24
N GLY A 242 15.90 -22.60 -36.62
CA GLY A 242 14.62 -22.70 -37.32
C GLY A 242 14.36 -24.04 -38.05
N ARG A 243 15.11 -25.08 -37.76
CA ARG A 243 14.88 -26.43 -38.27
C ARG A 243 14.84 -27.47 -37.16
N VAL A 244 13.73 -28.20 -37.04
CA VAL A 244 13.59 -29.35 -36.14
C VAL A 244 13.86 -30.63 -36.96
N ARG A 245 14.67 -31.52 -36.43
CA ARG A 245 14.80 -32.87 -36.97
C ARG A 245 13.81 -33.78 -36.24
N GLU A 246 13.15 -34.71 -36.96
CA GLU A 246 12.14 -35.61 -36.44
C GLU A 246 12.62 -36.50 -35.27
N ASP A 247 13.91 -36.82 -35.26
CA ASP A 247 14.57 -37.65 -34.27
C ASP A 247 14.90 -36.94 -32.94
N PHE A 248 14.63 -35.63 -32.84
CA PHE A 248 14.89 -34.83 -31.64
C PHE A 248 13.64 -34.58 -30.76
N TYR A 249 12.46 -35.02 -31.18
CA TYR A 249 11.26 -34.88 -30.36
C TYR A 249 11.29 -35.82 -29.15
N LYS A 250 10.97 -35.30 -27.97
CA LYS A 250 10.83 -36.05 -26.71
C LYS A 250 9.45 -35.86 -26.14
N GLU A 251 8.88 -36.92 -25.57
CA GLU A 251 7.63 -36.82 -24.83
C GLU A 251 7.76 -35.83 -23.65
N ILE A 252 6.75 -35.00 -23.48
CA ILE A 252 6.64 -34.02 -22.39
C ILE A 252 5.32 -34.17 -21.65
N ASN A 253 5.36 -34.00 -20.32
CA ASN A 253 4.16 -33.99 -19.49
C ASN A 253 3.40 -32.65 -19.67
N LEU A 254 2.07 -32.72 -19.67
CA LEU A 254 1.20 -31.54 -19.71
C LEU A 254 1.54 -30.50 -18.64
N ALA A 255 1.88 -30.96 -17.43
CA ALA A 255 2.26 -30.06 -16.32
C ALA A 255 3.60 -29.34 -16.52
N ALA A 256 4.40 -29.77 -17.50
CA ALA A 256 5.68 -29.14 -17.86
C ALA A 256 5.57 -28.23 -19.10
N LEU A 257 4.36 -28.04 -19.65
CA LEU A 257 4.16 -27.14 -20.78
C LEU A 257 4.23 -25.67 -20.33
N PRO A 258 4.89 -24.81 -21.12
CA PRO A 258 4.83 -23.37 -20.90
C PRO A 258 3.39 -22.84 -20.96
N GLU A 259 3.10 -21.81 -20.18
CA GLU A 259 1.76 -21.22 -20.08
C GLU A 259 1.25 -20.73 -21.45
N TYR A 260 2.11 -20.10 -22.24
CA TYR A 260 1.79 -19.64 -23.59
C TYR A 260 1.32 -20.78 -24.50
N VAL A 261 1.95 -21.98 -24.38
CA VAL A 261 1.58 -23.17 -25.17
C VAL A 261 0.22 -23.68 -24.72
N LEU A 262 -0.04 -23.78 -23.42
CA LEU A 262 -1.34 -24.17 -22.85
C LEU A 262 -2.46 -23.23 -23.28
N GLU A 263 -2.23 -21.93 -23.26
CA GLU A 263 -3.21 -20.94 -23.73
C GLU A 263 -3.60 -21.15 -25.20
N ASN A 264 -2.61 -21.37 -26.04
CA ASN A 264 -2.87 -21.59 -27.46
C ASN A 264 -3.58 -22.93 -27.71
N MET A 265 -3.25 -23.97 -26.95
CA MET A 265 -4.00 -25.24 -26.98
C MET A 265 -5.46 -25.04 -26.56
N VAL A 266 -5.72 -24.28 -25.51
CA VAL A 266 -7.08 -23.95 -25.05
C VAL A 266 -7.84 -23.15 -26.09
N LYS A 267 -7.21 -22.21 -26.80
CA LYS A 267 -7.83 -21.45 -27.91
C LYS A 267 -8.25 -22.34 -29.09
N VAL A 268 -7.48 -23.39 -29.39
CA VAL A 268 -7.81 -24.35 -30.47
C VAL A 268 -8.99 -25.24 -30.06
N ILE A 269 -9.12 -25.56 -28.78
CA ILE A 269 -10.23 -26.39 -28.26
C ILE A 269 -11.56 -25.61 -28.27
N GLY A 270 -11.55 -24.28 -28.16
CA GLY A 270 -12.73 -23.38 -28.09
C GLY A 270 -13.09 -23.10 -26.65
#